data_51ffc6d34ddecd447b357f8ef566b527
#
_entry.id   51ffc6d34ddecd447b357f8ef566b527
#
_cell.length_a   1.000
_cell.length_b   1.000
_cell.length_c   1.000
_cell.angle_alpha   90.00
_cell.angle_beta   90.00
_cell.angle_gamma   90.00
#
_symmetry.space_group_name_H-M   'P 1'
#
loop_
_entity.id
_entity.type
_entity.pdbx_description
1 polymer ?
#
loop_
_entity_poly.entity_id
_entity_poly.type
_entity_poly.pdbx_seq_one_letter_code
_entity_poly.pdbx_strand_id
1 'polypeptide(L)'
;METDRKSLIRRELISRRAAVSPQERVDWSERIQAHLLTLKSWREAERVLAYCSMPKEVATQGILEAALREGKSLFLPRCRVGCPHFEAVEVRDLAGDLEPGPLRNLMQPLASLPALRAGENGLKPALQTSGNEFDLVVVPGVAFDRRGCRIGFGGGMYDRFFDANPLPYRLALAFAFQVVDHIPAAAHDLPVHGILTEKGLIETEGY
;
A
#
# COMPACT_ATOMS: atom_id res chain seq x y z
N MET A 1 -0.71 2.61 -27.18
CA MET A 1 -1.65 1.48 -27.00
C MET A 1 -1.70 0.95 -25.56
N GLU A 2 -0.61 0.50 -24.93
CA GLU A 2 -0.65 -0.03 -23.54
C GLU A 2 -0.98 1.00 -22.46
N THR A 3 -0.39 2.19 -22.55
CA THR A 3 -0.69 3.31 -21.64
C THR A 3 -2.14 3.72 -21.67
N ASP A 4 -2.75 3.61 -22.84
CA ASP A 4 -4.16 3.93 -23.07
C ASP A 4 -5.08 2.90 -22.39
N ARG A 5 -4.72 1.61 -22.45
CA ARG A 5 -5.47 0.52 -21.80
C ARG A 5 -5.38 0.62 -20.26
N LYS A 6 -4.21 0.90 -19.66
CA LYS A 6 -4.10 1.17 -18.23
C LYS A 6 -4.98 2.35 -17.79
N SER A 7 -5.05 3.40 -18.61
CA SER A 7 -5.86 4.59 -18.34
C SER A 7 -7.36 4.30 -18.40
N LEU A 8 -7.79 3.44 -19.30
CA LEU A 8 -9.19 2.99 -19.42
C LEU A 8 -9.59 2.16 -18.19
N ILE A 9 -8.83 1.13 -17.85
CA ILE A 9 -9.06 0.30 -16.65
C ILE A 9 -9.11 1.18 -15.40
N ARG A 10 -8.17 2.12 -15.26
CA ARG A 10 -8.13 3.04 -14.11
C ARG A 10 -9.42 3.86 -14.00
N ARG A 11 -9.89 4.46 -15.09
CA ARG A 11 -11.12 5.28 -15.07
C ARG A 11 -12.35 4.44 -14.71
N GLU A 12 -12.49 3.28 -15.31
CA GLU A 12 -13.59 2.35 -15.05
C GLU A 12 -13.64 1.96 -13.57
N LEU A 13 -12.52 1.49 -13.00
CA LEU A 13 -12.50 1.01 -11.62
C LEU A 13 -12.58 2.14 -10.59
N ILE A 14 -12.09 3.33 -10.89
CA ILE A 14 -12.35 4.52 -10.05
C ILE A 14 -13.85 4.83 -10.04
N SER A 15 -14.52 4.78 -11.18
CA SER A 15 -15.98 4.99 -11.28
C SER A 15 -16.74 3.91 -10.51
N ARG A 16 -16.40 2.64 -10.70
CA ARG A 16 -17.00 1.49 -9.98
C ARG A 16 -16.82 1.63 -8.47
N ARG A 17 -15.60 1.98 -8.02
CA ARG A 17 -15.30 2.20 -6.60
C ARG A 17 -16.09 3.39 -6.01
N ALA A 18 -16.37 4.41 -6.83
CA ALA A 18 -17.20 5.54 -6.42
C ALA A 18 -18.67 5.19 -6.25
N ALA A 19 -19.15 4.16 -6.94
CA ALA A 19 -20.53 3.68 -6.89
C ALA A 19 -20.80 2.72 -5.72
N VAL A 20 -19.78 2.20 -5.05
CA VAL A 20 -19.94 1.36 -3.85
C VAL A 20 -20.54 2.20 -2.72
N SER A 21 -21.60 1.68 -2.13
CA SER A 21 -22.27 2.35 -1.00
C SER A 21 -21.32 2.50 0.20
N PRO A 22 -21.51 3.51 1.06
CA PRO A 22 -20.73 3.66 2.29
C PRO A 22 -20.77 2.42 3.17
N GLN A 23 -21.94 1.78 3.30
CA GLN A 23 -22.11 0.59 4.13
C GLN A 23 -21.33 -0.61 3.58
N GLU A 24 -21.49 -0.92 2.29
CA GLU A 24 -20.73 -2.02 1.66
C GLU A 24 -19.21 -1.82 1.80
N ARG A 25 -18.74 -0.58 1.68
CA ARG A 25 -17.32 -0.26 1.82
C ARG A 25 -16.82 -0.52 3.24
N VAL A 26 -17.61 -0.19 4.25
CA VAL A 26 -17.29 -0.52 5.65
C VAL A 26 -17.26 -2.02 5.84
N ASP A 27 -18.34 -2.73 5.47
CA ASP A 27 -18.46 -4.18 5.64
C ASP A 27 -17.32 -4.95 4.94
N TRP A 28 -16.99 -4.54 3.72
CA TRP A 28 -15.90 -5.18 2.96
C TRP A 28 -14.52 -4.86 3.55
N SER A 29 -14.30 -3.62 4.00
CA SER A 29 -13.04 -3.25 4.65
C SER A 29 -12.84 -4.00 5.96
N GLU A 30 -13.88 -4.17 6.76
CA GLU A 30 -13.84 -4.95 8.00
C GLU A 30 -13.50 -6.42 7.74
N ARG A 31 -14.08 -7.02 6.68
CA ARG A 31 -13.74 -8.40 6.28
C ARG A 31 -12.30 -8.52 5.83
N ILE A 32 -11.82 -7.58 4.99
CA ILE A 32 -10.42 -7.55 4.55
C ILE A 32 -9.49 -7.46 5.74
N GLN A 33 -9.79 -6.57 6.68
CA GLN A 33 -9.02 -6.42 7.91
C GLN A 33 -9.02 -7.70 8.75
N ALA A 34 -10.18 -8.31 8.95
CA ALA A 34 -10.29 -9.57 9.69
C ALA A 34 -9.46 -10.67 9.04
N HIS A 35 -9.50 -10.80 7.73
CA HIS A 35 -8.67 -11.75 7.00
C HIS A 35 -7.18 -11.43 7.18
N LEU A 36 -6.76 -10.16 7.05
CA LEU A 36 -5.35 -9.75 7.19
C LEU A 36 -4.77 -10.19 8.52
N LEU A 37 -5.48 -9.94 9.62
CA LEU A 37 -5.02 -10.25 10.97
C LEU A 37 -4.81 -11.76 11.21
N THR A 38 -5.40 -12.62 10.37
CA THR A 38 -5.21 -14.07 10.44
C THR A 38 -4.03 -14.58 9.60
N LEU A 39 -3.52 -13.80 8.68
CA LEU A 39 -2.44 -14.21 7.79
C LEU A 39 -1.13 -14.41 8.55
N LYS A 40 -0.39 -15.45 8.15
CA LYS A 40 0.95 -15.70 8.68
C LYS A 40 1.88 -14.51 8.45
N SER A 41 1.84 -13.93 7.25
CA SER A 41 2.64 -12.74 6.88
C SER A 41 2.36 -11.51 7.78
N TRP A 42 1.13 -11.35 8.29
CA TRP A 42 0.82 -10.33 9.29
C TRP A 42 1.34 -10.69 10.66
N ARG A 43 1.06 -11.90 11.12
CA ARG A 43 1.39 -12.33 12.49
C ARG A 43 2.89 -12.36 12.77
N GLU A 44 3.69 -12.72 11.76
CA GLU A 44 5.15 -12.81 11.88
C GLU A 44 5.85 -11.48 11.56
N ALA A 45 5.18 -10.52 10.92
CA ALA A 45 5.77 -9.22 10.62
C ALA A 45 5.99 -8.41 11.89
N GLU A 46 7.21 -7.93 12.09
CA GLU A 46 7.58 -6.96 13.13
C GLU A 46 7.56 -5.52 12.59
N ARG A 47 7.94 -5.34 11.33
CA ARG A 47 8.06 -4.05 10.65
C ARG A 47 7.10 -3.99 9.47
N VAL A 48 6.06 -3.18 9.63
CA VAL A 48 4.97 -3.06 8.64
C VAL A 48 4.95 -1.66 8.04
N LEU A 49 5.07 -1.57 6.72
CA LEU A 49 4.73 -0.35 5.98
C LEU A 49 3.29 -0.46 5.49
N ALA A 50 2.44 0.47 5.90
CA ALA A 50 1.05 0.56 5.47
C ALA A 50 0.75 1.94 4.88
N TYR A 51 -0.50 2.29 4.69
CA TYR A 51 -0.92 3.59 4.17
C TYR A 51 -2.18 4.09 4.88
N CYS A 52 -2.34 5.39 4.99
CA CYS A 52 -3.61 6.00 5.35
C CYS A 52 -4.53 5.96 4.13
N SER A 53 -5.69 5.31 4.26
CA SER A 53 -6.61 5.13 3.14
C SER A 53 -7.32 6.42 2.74
N MET A 54 -7.48 6.63 1.43
CA MET A 54 -8.39 7.65 0.91
C MET A 54 -9.86 7.23 1.08
N PRO A 55 -10.84 8.18 1.06
CA PRO A 55 -12.24 7.91 1.39
C PRO A 55 -12.94 6.80 0.60
N LYS A 56 -12.40 6.36 -0.52
CA LYS A 56 -13.01 5.32 -1.37
C LYS A 56 -12.12 4.09 -1.52
N GLU A 57 -11.06 4.00 -0.75
CA GLU A 57 -10.19 2.83 -0.66
C GLU A 57 -10.68 1.85 0.40
N VAL A 58 -10.06 0.67 0.45
CA VAL A 58 -10.17 -0.22 1.60
C VAL A 58 -9.69 0.56 2.82
N ALA A 59 -10.53 0.66 3.84
CA ALA A 59 -10.20 1.40 5.05
C ALA A 59 -9.07 0.69 5.81
N THR A 60 -8.02 1.45 6.15
CA THR A 60 -6.84 0.90 6.82
C THR A 60 -6.74 1.29 8.30
N GLN A 61 -7.61 2.16 8.79
CA GLN A 61 -7.54 2.67 10.17
C GLN A 61 -7.38 1.55 11.20
N GLY A 62 -8.24 0.53 11.17
CA GLY A 62 -8.16 -0.57 12.12
C GLY A 62 -6.93 -1.47 11.93
N ILE A 63 -6.34 -1.51 10.73
CA ILE A 63 -5.06 -2.20 10.47
C ILE A 63 -3.92 -1.44 11.15
N LEU A 64 -3.91 -0.10 11.04
CA LEU A 64 -2.90 0.75 11.68
C LEU A 64 -3.00 0.64 13.21
N GLU A 65 -4.22 0.69 13.75
CA GLU A 65 -4.48 0.50 15.18
C GLU A 65 -4.05 -0.89 15.66
N ALA A 66 -4.32 -1.94 14.87
CA ALA A 66 -3.89 -3.30 15.19
C ALA A 66 -2.37 -3.42 15.22
N ALA A 67 -1.66 -2.83 14.25
CA ALA A 67 -0.21 -2.84 14.23
C ALA A 67 0.39 -2.25 15.52
N LEU A 68 -0.08 -1.08 15.92
CA LEU A 68 0.39 -0.44 17.17
C LEU A 68 0.02 -1.23 18.42
N ARG A 69 -1.21 -1.73 18.49
CA ARG A 69 -1.68 -2.55 19.62
C ARG A 69 -0.90 -3.85 19.79
N GLU A 70 -0.46 -4.45 18.68
CA GLU A 70 0.34 -5.67 18.66
C GLU A 70 1.85 -5.40 18.83
N GLY A 71 2.26 -4.14 19.02
CA GLY A 71 3.65 -3.76 19.23
C GLY A 71 4.53 -3.82 17.98
N LYS A 72 3.94 -3.83 16.79
CA LYS A 72 4.68 -3.79 15.53
C LYS A 72 5.24 -2.38 15.28
N SER A 73 6.41 -2.29 14.67
CA SER A 73 6.92 -1.02 14.12
C SER A 73 6.09 -0.65 12.89
N LEU A 74 5.22 0.34 13.05
CA LEU A 74 4.35 0.83 11.97
C LEU A 74 5.02 1.98 11.24
N PHE A 75 5.11 1.85 9.92
CA PHE A 75 5.61 2.91 9.03
C PHE A 75 4.50 3.35 8.09
N LEU A 76 4.45 4.65 7.83
CA LEU A 76 3.53 5.25 6.87
C LEU A 76 4.29 6.11 5.85
N PRO A 77 3.79 6.24 4.61
CA PRO A 77 4.39 7.08 3.60
C PRO A 77 4.14 8.56 3.90
N ARG A 78 5.19 9.36 3.84
CA ARG A 78 5.13 10.82 3.84
C ARG A 78 5.54 11.35 2.48
N CYS A 79 4.65 12.09 1.83
CA CYS A 79 4.87 12.68 0.52
C CYS A 79 5.27 14.16 0.66
N ARG A 80 6.16 14.64 -0.21
CA ARG A 80 6.54 16.04 -0.31
C ARG A 80 6.14 16.59 -1.67
N VAL A 81 5.76 17.86 -1.70
CA VAL A 81 5.43 18.56 -2.96
C VAL A 81 6.64 18.51 -3.90
N GLY A 82 6.41 18.13 -5.15
CA GLY A 82 7.46 18.04 -6.17
C GLY A 82 8.39 16.84 -6.04
N CYS A 83 8.26 16.00 -5.01
CA CYS A 83 9.06 14.79 -4.86
C CYS A 83 8.33 13.58 -5.48
N PRO A 84 8.95 12.82 -6.38
CA PRO A 84 8.35 11.64 -6.99
C PRO A 84 8.36 10.42 -6.07
N HIS A 85 9.02 10.50 -4.93
CA HIS A 85 9.16 9.44 -3.93
C HIS A 85 8.39 9.80 -2.65
N PHE A 86 8.05 8.80 -1.86
CA PHE A 86 7.64 9.01 -0.48
C PHE A 86 8.76 8.57 0.48
N GLU A 87 8.75 9.13 1.68
CA GLU A 87 9.59 8.72 2.80
C GLU A 87 8.79 7.76 3.67
N ALA A 88 9.38 6.66 4.12
CA ALA A 88 8.79 5.82 5.16
C ALA A 88 9.13 6.40 6.53
N VAL A 89 8.10 6.68 7.33
CA VAL A 89 8.24 7.32 8.65
C VAL A 89 7.58 6.43 9.69
N GLU A 90 8.29 6.12 10.76
CA GLU A 90 7.73 5.38 11.90
C GLU A 90 6.69 6.24 12.62
N VAL A 91 5.53 5.64 12.90
CA VAL A 91 4.41 6.26 13.62
C VAL A 91 4.10 5.42 14.85
N ARG A 92 3.94 6.08 16.00
CA ARG A 92 3.69 5.46 17.30
C ARG A 92 2.36 5.88 17.92
N ASP A 93 1.83 7.01 17.46
CA ASP A 93 0.53 7.53 17.89
C ASP A 93 -0.22 8.08 16.66
N LEU A 94 -1.33 7.42 16.30
CA LEU A 94 -2.14 7.85 15.15
C LEU A 94 -2.84 9.20 15.38
N ALA A 95 -3.02 9.61 16.62
CA ALA A 95 -3.67 10.89 16.92
C ALA A 95 -2.66 12.06 16.91
N GLY A 96 -1.42 11.82 17.38
CA GLY A 96 -0.42 12.85 17.55
C GLY A 96 0.63 12.94 16.45
N ASP A 97 0.86 11.85 15.71
CA ASP A 97 1.96 11.74 14.74
C ASP A 97 1.54 12.05 13.29
N LEU A 98 0.25 12.36 13.04
CA LEU A 98 -0.27 12.54 11.69
C LEU A 98 -0.77 13.97 11.44
N GLU A 99 -0.58 14.45 10.21
CA GLU A 99 -1.07 15.73 9.69
C GLU A 99 -1.65 15.57 8.28
N PRO A 100 -2.52 16.49 7.79
CA PRO A 100 -2.93 16.51 6.40
C PRO A 100 -1.75 16.75 5.47
N GLY A 101 -1.54 15.83 4.53
CA GLY A 101 -0.46 15.89 3.55
C GLY A 101 -0.82 16.65 2.26
N PRO A 102 0.16 16.84 1.36
CA PRO A 102 -0.02 17.59 0.11
C PRO A 102 -0.88 16.85 -0.92
N LEU A 103 -1.06 15.54 -0.79
CA LEU A 103 -1.85 14.73 -1.70
C LEU A 103 -3.30 14.65 -1.21
N ARG A 104 -4.18 15.53 -1.74
CA ARG A 104 -5.63 15.48 -1.47
C ARG A 104 -5.99 15.49 0.02
N ASN A 105 -5.20 16.15 0.85
CA ASN A 105 -5.33 16.14 2.32
C ASN A 105 -5.30 14.72 2.93
N LEU A 106 -4.64 13.78 2.27
CA LEU A 106 -4.42 12.45 2.83
C LEU A 106 -3.56 12.59 4.09
N MET A 107 -3.98 11.95 5.18
CA MET A 107 -3.19 11.95 6.41
C MET A 107 -1.84 11.28 6.18
N GLN A 108 -0.80 11.90 6.69
CA GLN A 108 0.59 11.42 6.60
C GLN A 108 1.35 11.78 7.88
N PRO A 109 2.50 11.14 8.13
CA PRO A 109 3.33 11.47 9.29
C PRO A 109 3.77 12.95 9.30
N LEU A 110 3.82 13.53 10.51
CA LEU A 110 4.30 14.89 10.75
C LEU A 110 5.66 15.14 10.09
N ALA A 111 5.85 16.36 9.57
CA ALA A 111 7.12 16.78 8.97
C ALA A 111 8.30 16.75 9.97
N SER A 112 8.03 16.87 11.27
CA SER A 112 9.02 16.82 12.36
C SER A 112 9.54 15.42 12.67
N LEU A 113 8.80 14.37 12.31
CA LEU A 113 9.24 13.00 12.58
C LEU A 113 10.38 12.58 11.65
N PRO A 114 11.38 11.83 12.16
CA PRO A 114 12.47 11.35 11.33
C PRO A 114 11.98 10.31 10.33
N ALA A 115 12.34 10.46 9.06
CA ALA A 115 12.16 9.42 8.06
C ALA A 115 13.24 8.34 8.24
N LEU A 116 12.94 7.11 7.84
CA LEU A 116 13.98 6.13 7.58
C LEU A 116 14.93 6.74 6.55
N ARG A 117 16.20 6.91 6.92
CA ARG A 117 17.19 7.55 6.06
C ARG A 117 17.47 6.65 4.86
N ALA A 118 17.07 7.10 3.70
CA ALA A 118 17.69 6.68 2.47
C ALA A 118 19.13 7.17 2.46
N GLY A 119 20.07 6.40 1.95
CA GLY A 119 21.44 6.84 1.73
C GLY A 119 21.49 8.09 0.83
N GLU A 120 22.62 8.80 0.81
CA GLU A 120 22.81 10.13 0.20
C GLU A 120 22.41 10.26 -1.29
N ASN A 121 22.07 9.17 -1.96
CA ASN A 121 21.60 9.12 -3.35
C ASN A 121 20.11 8.72 -3.49
N GLY A 122 19.27 9.03 -2.49
CA GLY A 122 17.83 8.77 -2.51
C GLY A 122 17.52 7.27 -2.55
N LEU A 123 17.22 6.67 -1.41
CA LEU A 123 16.75 5.30 -1.25
C LEU A 123 17.80 4.18 -1.13
N LYS A 124 18.96 4.45 -0.56
CA LYS A 124 19.73 3.37 0.07
C LYS A 124 19.66 3.54 1.58
N PRO A 125 19.19 2.53 2.33
CA PRO A 125 19.12 2.61 3.78
C PRO A 125 20.51 2.73 4.38
N ALA A 126 20.66 3.60 5.38
CA ALA A 126 21.89 3.72 6.16
C ALA A 126 22.04 2.60 7.21
N LEU A 127 21.50 1.42 6.94
CA LEU A 127 21.73 0.21 7.71
C LEU A 127 22.04 -0.91 6.73
N GLN A 128 23.32 -1.10 6.47
CA GLN A 128 23.87 -2.38 6.03
C GLN A 128 23.72 -3.41 7.18
N THR A 129 22.48 -3.68 7.55
CA THR A 129 22.14 -4.95 8.17
C THR A 129 21.53 -5.78 7.07
N SER A 130 22.09 -6.93 6.83
CA SER A 130 21.61 -8.00 5.98
C SER A 130 20.18 -8.40 6.35
N GLY A 131 19.17 -7.63 5.93
CA GLY A 131 17.77 -7.87 6.26
C GLY A 131 16.85 -6.88 5.56
N ASN A 132 15.64 -7.33 5.26
CA ASN A 132 14.57 -6.50 4.75
C ASN A 132 14.28 -5.33 5.70
N GLU A 133 14.11 -4.11 5.18
CA GLU A 133 13.68 -2.97 6.00
C GLU A 133 12.26 -3.15 6.53
N PHE A 134 11.45 -3.90 5.79
CA PHE A 134 10.06 -4.23 6.13
C PHE A 134 9.83 -5.71 5.91
N ASP A 135 9.06 -6.33 6.80
CA ASP A 135 8.62 -7.72 6.65
C ASP A 135 7.37 -7.77 5.76
N LEU A 136 6.51 -6.76 5.91
CA LEU A 136 5.25 -6.64 5.18
C LEU A 136 5.06 -5.21 4.69
N VAL A 137 4.74 -5.06 3.40
CA VAL A 137 4.24 -3.81 2.82
C VAL A 137 2.80 -4.00 2.37
N VAL A 138 1.90 -3.25 2.98
CA VAL A 138 0.50 -3.17 2.58
C VAL A 138 0.37 -2.14 1.45
N VAL A 139 -0.08 -2.60 0.28
CA VAL A 139 0.00 -1.84 -0.97
C VAL A 139 -1.38 -1.37 -1.44
N PRO A 140 -1.60 -0.06 -1.66
CA PRO A 140 -2.83 0.43 -2.27
C PRO A 140 -2.81 0.29 -3.79
N GLY A 141 -4.01 0.28 -4.40
CA GLY A 141 -4.14 0.31 -5.83
C GLY A 141 -5.56 0.58 -6.33
N VAL A 142 -5.67 0.80 -7.62
CA VAL A 142 -6.94 0.98 -8.33
C VAL A 142 -7.40 -0.33 -8.95
N ALA A 143 -6.48 -1.10 -9.53
CA ALA A 143 -6.73 -2.40 -10.15
C ALA A 143 -5.56 -3.35 -9.90
N PHE A 144 -5.86 -4.63 -9.90
CA PHE A 144 -4.90 -5.73 -9.76
C PHE A 144 -5.26 -6.86 -10.70
N ASP A 145 -4.30 -7.70 -11.10
CA ASP A 145 -4.56 -8.96 -11.76
C ASP A 145 -3.90 -10.14 -11.03
N ARG A 146 -4.26 -11.37 -11.40
CA ARG A 146 -3.78 -12.59 -10.71
C ARG A 146 -2.27 -12.82 -10.84
N ARG A 147 -1.59 -12.10 -11.74
CA ARG A 147 -0.12 -12.10 -11.85
C ARG A 147 0.54 -11.12 -10.88
N GLY A 148 -0.25 -10.40 -10.08
CA GLY A 148 0.23 -9.39 -9.16
C GLY A 148 0.48 -8.01 -9.78
N CYS A 149 0.18 -7.84 -11.09
CA CYS A 149 0.30 -6.55 -11.73
C CYS A 149 -0.69 -5.55 -11.13
N ARG A 150 -0.25 -4.28 -11.00
CA ARG A 150 -1.00 -3.25 -10.29
C ARG A 150 -1.14 -1.98 -11.14
N ILE A 151 -2.32 -1.37 -11.07
CA ILE A 151 -2.56 0.00 -11.51
C ILE A 151 -2.77 0.87 -10.28
N GLY A 152 -1.87 1.83 -10.07
CA GLY A 152 -2.03 2.89 -9.06
C GLY A 152 -2.69 4.15 -9.65
N PHE A 153 -2.61 5.26 -8.92
CA PHE A 153 -3.14 6.57 -9.35
C PHE A 153 -2.31 7.28 -10.43
N GLY A 154 -1.18 6.71 -10.86
CA GLY A 154 -0.33 7.24 -11.92
C GLY A 154 0.96 7.93 -11.46
N GLY A 155 1.17 8.08 -10.16
CA GLY A 155 2.39 8.70 -9.61
C GLY A 155 3.63 7.81 -9.60
N GLY A 156 3.50 6.48 -9.76
CA GLY A 156 4.60 5.51 -9.75
C GLY A 156 5.41 5.45 -8.43
N MET A 157 4.87 5.97 -7.34
CA MET A 157 5.59 6.08 -6.06
C MET A 157 5.97 4.72 -5.47
N TYR A 158 5.04 3.76 -5.49
CA TYR A 158 5.29 2.42 -4.97
C TYR A 158 6.23 1.62 -5.87
N ASP A 159 6.19 1.81 -7.20
CA ASP A 159 7.11 1.12 -8.12
C ASP A 159 8.55 1.58 -7.84
N ARG A 160 8.76 2.89 -7.70
CA ARG A 160 10.09 3.44 -7.31
C ARG A 160 10.51 3.02 -5.90
N PHE A 161 9.56 2.90 -4.97
CA PHE A 161 9.86 2.42 -3.63
C PHE A 161 10.31 0.95 -3.65
N PHE A 162 9.64 0.09 -4.40
CA PHE A 162 9.99 -1.32 -4.52
C PHE A 162 11.27 -1.56 -5.33
N ASP A 163 11.56 -0.73 -6.33
CA ASP A 163 12.83 -0.78 -7.04
C ASP A 163 14.02 -0.59 -6.10
N ALA A 164 13.85 0.30 -5.12
CA ALA A 164 14.86 0.53 -4.07
C ALA A 164 14.80 -0.49 -2.91
N ASN A 165 13.66 -1.17 -2.69
CA ASN A 165 13.41 -2.10 -1.60
C ASN A 165 12.73 -3.38 -2.14
N PRO A 166 13.46 -4.25 -2.82
CA PRO A 166 12.86 -5.36 -3.58
C PRO A 166 12.34 -6.51 -2.73
N LEU A 167 12.77 -6.65 -1.48
CA LEU A 167 12.65 -7.87 -0.68
C LEU A 167 11.40 -8.02 0.22
N PRO A 168 10.64 -6.97 0.63
CA PRO A 168 9.51 -7.18 1.53
C PRO A 168 8.37 -7.94 0.87
N TYR A 169 7.59 -8.68 1.68
CA TYR A 169 6.34 -9.26 1.21
C TYR A 169 5.33 -8.14 0.91
N ARG A 170 4.84 -8.08 -0.32
CA ARG A 170 3.94 -7.06 -0.83
C ARG A 170 2.52 -7.60 -0.90
N LEU A 171 1.64 -7.13 -0.02
CA LEU A 171 0.25 -7.52 0.05
C LEU A 171 -0.66 -6.37 -0.35
N ALA A 172 -1.36 -6.51 -1.45
CA ALA A 172 -2.35 -5.52 -1.87
C ALA A 172 -3.66 -5.69 -1.09
N LEU A 173 -4.30 -4.56 -0.74
CA LEU A 173 -5.69 -4.55 -0.29
C LEU A 173 -6.58 -4.03 -1.40
N ALA A 174 -7.62 -4.78 -1.74
CA ALA A 174 -8.52 -4.45 -2.83
C ALA A 174 -9.94 -4.97 -2.54
N PHE A 175 -10.95 -4.29 -3.04
CA PHE A 175 -12.27 -4.92 -3.16
C PHE A 175 -12.24 -5.93 -4.31
N ALA A 176 -12.94 -7.05 -4.20
CA ALA A 176 -12.86 -8.15 -5.16
C ALA A 176 -13.10 -7.70 -6.62
N PHE A 177 -13.93 -6.69 -6.85
CA PHE A 177 -14.18 -6.15 -8.19
C PHE A 177 -12.99 -5.39 -8.80
N GLN A 178 -11.97 -5.05 -8.01
CA GLN A 178 -10.73 -4.42 -8.48
C GLN A 178 -9.74 -5.44 -9.05
N VAL A 179 -10.01 -6.73 -8.89
CA VAL A 179 -9.24 -7.80 -9.51
C VAL A 179 -9.78 -8.05 -10.91
N VAL A 180 -8.96 -7.73 -11.91
CA VAL A 180 -9.29 -7.85 -13.34
C VAL A 180 -8.51 -9.00 -13.99
N ASP A 181 -8.93 -9.44 -15.17
CA ASP A 181 -8.29 -10.58 -15.85
C ASP A 181 -6.84 -10.28 -16.25
N HIS A 182 -6.58 -9.06 -16.76
CA HIS A 182 -5.27 -8.73 -17.29
C HIS A 182 -4.96 -7.23 -17.23
N ILE A 183 -3.79 -6.90 -16.68
CA ILE A 183 -3.19 -5.56 -16.69
C ILE A 183 -1.95 -5.59 -17.61
N PRO A 184 -1.82 -4.69 -18.59
CA PRO A 184 -0.57 -4.54 -19.32
C PRO A 184 0.56 -4.19 -18.35
N ALA A 185 1.60 -5.03 -18.31
CA ALA A 185 2.76 -4.83 -17.43
C ALA A 185 3.91 -4.18 -18.21
N ALA A 186 4.55 -3.17 -17.64
CA ALA A 186 5.81 -2.63 -18.12
C ALA A 186 6.97 -3.26 -17.34
N ALA A 187 8.16 -3.24 -17.91
CA ALA A 187 9.34 -3.88 -17.32
C ALA A 187 9.74 -3.36 -15.92
N HIS A 188 9.26 -2.16 -15.57
CA HIS A 188 9.51 -1.52 -14.26
C HIS A 188 8.34 -1.69 -13.27
N ASP A 189 7.24 -2.30 -13.68
CA ASP A 189 6.12 -2.58 -12.77
C ASP A 189 6.50 -3.78 -11.87
N LEU A 190 6.58 -3.55 -10.57
CA LEU A 190 6.88 -4.60 -9.62
C LEU A 190 5.59 -5.20 -9.06
N PRO A 191 5.34 -6.51 -9.25
CA PRO A 191 4.11 -7.15 -8.85
C PRO A 191 4.00 -7.29 -7.32
N VAL A 192 2.77 -7.44 -6.82
CA VAL A 192 2.49 -7.83 -5.45
C VAL A 192 2.49 -9.35 -5.32
N HIS A 193 2.79 -9.87 -4.13
CA HIS A 193 2.85 -11.31 -3.83
C HIS A 193 1.47 -11.89 -3.48
N GLY A 194 0.54 -11.03 -3.08
CA GLY A 194 -0.82 -11.41 -2.78
C GLY A 194 -1.78 -10.23 -2.87
N ILE A 195 -3.06 -10.54 -3.10
CA ILE A 195 -4.16 -9.58 -3.15
C ILE A 195 -5.22 -10.05 -2.15
N LEU A 196 -5.41 -9.28 -1.10
CA LEU A 196 -6.40 -9.56 -0.08
C LEU A 196 -7.69 -8.80 -0.37
N THR A 197 -8.78 -9.55 -0.46
CA THR A 197 -10.11 -9.01 -0.74
C THR A 197 -11.09 -9.40 0.38
N GLU A 198 -12.32 -8.85 0.35
CA GLU A 198 -13.42 -9.28 1.23
C GLU A 198 -13.84 -10.74 1.02
N LYS A 199 -13.35 -11.37 -0.05
CA LYS A 199 -13.58 -12.80 -0.37
C LYS A 199 -12.40 -13.70 0.02
N GLY A 200 -11.30 -13.13 0.53
CA GLY A 200 -10.11 -13.85 0.95
C GLY A 200 -8.87 -13.46 0.16
N LEU A 201 -7.77 -14.19 0.43
CA LEU A 201 -6.47 -14.01 -0.19
C LEU A 201 -6.44 -14.65 -1.59
N ILE A 202 -5.88 -13.93 -2.53
CA ILE A 202 -5.48 -14.41 -3.85
C ILE A 202 -3.95 -14.37 -3.87
N GLU A 203 -3.30 -15.52 -3.87
CA GLU A 203 -1.87 -15.63 -4.10
C GLU A 203 -1.59 -15.37 -5.58
N THR A 204 -0.52 -14.63 -5.90
CA THR A 204 -0.23 -14.26 -7.27
C THR A 204 0.72 -15.26 -7.93
N GLU A 205 0.55 -15.47 -9.24
CA GLU A 205 1.27 -16.48 -10.02
C GLU A 205 2.73 -16.11 -10.33
N GLY A 206 3.15 -14.93 -9.96
CA GLY A 206 4.46 -14.35 -10.33
C GLY A 206 5.61 -14.63 -9.35
N TYR A 207 5.39 -15.48 -8.32
CA TYR A 207 6.40 -15.80 -7.30
C TYR A 207 6.30 -17.24 -6.84
#